data_4c86eb3e481e7042af122aa4f3070458
#
_entry.id   4c86eb3e481e7042af122aa4f3070458
#
_cell.length_a   1.000
_cell.length_b   1.000
_cell.length_c   1.000
_cell.angle_alpha   90.00
_cell.angle_beta   90.00
_cell.angle_gamma   90.00
#
_symmetry.space_group_name_H-M   'P 1'
#
loop_
_entity.id
_entity.type
_entity.pdbx_description
1 polymer ?
#
loop_
_entity_poly.entity_id
_entity_poly.type
_entity_poly.pdbx_seq_one_letter_code
_entity_poly.pdbx_strand_id
1 'polypeptide(L)'
;MLLRRSLKVLVVTALLGSASVLAADAPKATGAPVPLLWKVSDKDNAVYLLGSFHLLRPGDYPLSSDADAAFADAERVLFELSPEEMRSPALPQLIAQAAIRTDGKTLQQDLDAETWARFEAWGRTNQATLQQMGLSPQMLTVFEPWFIAVTISIVEMTKQGLDPKLGLDNHFMDQALADGKPTGGLERAQEQIAVL
;
A
#
# COMPACT_ATOMS: atom_id res chain seq x y z
N MET A 1 21.19 -63.93 -31.88
CA MET A 1 22.32 -62.99 -31.75
C MET A 1 21.73 -61.64 -31.36
N LEU A 2 21.61 -61.47 -30.05
CA LEU A 2 20.92 -60.28 -29.46
C LEU A 2 21.95 -59.40 -28.73
N LEU A 3 22.25 -58.25 -29.33
CA LEU A 3 23.12 -57.23 -28.74
C LEU A 3 22.44 -56.57 -27.56
N ARG A 4 22.92 -56.76 -26.34
CA ARG A 4 22.57 -55.96 -25.15
C ARG A 4 23.35 -54.65 -25.19
N ARG A 5 22.67 -53.53 -25.39
CA ARG A 5 23.21 -52.20 -25.16
C ARG A 5 23.08 -51.86 -23.69
N SER A 6 24.20 -51.70 -23.00
CA SER A 6 24.29 -51.23 -21.63
C SER A 6 24.13 -49.70 -21.62
N LEU A 7 23.04 -49.21 -20.99
CA LEU A 7 22.81 -47.79 -20.75
C LEU A 7 23.57 -47.39 -19.48
N LYS A 8 24.63 -46.62 -19.61
CA LYS A 8 25.33 -46.02 -18.46
C LYS A 8 24.57 -44.75 -18.05
N VAL A 9 23.90 -44.81 -16.89
CA VAL A 9 23.28 -43.65 -16.25
C VAL A 9 24.36 -42.88 -15.49
N LEU A 10 24.65 -41.67 -15.93
CA LEU A 10 25.52 -40.72 -15.22
C LEU A 10 24.69 -39.97 -14.18
N VAL A 11 24.86 -40.30 -12.91
CA VAL A 11 24.26 -39.54 -11.79
C VAL A 11 25.15 -38.34 -11.52
N VAL A 12 24.68 -37.15 -11.92
CA VAL A 12 25.30 -35.88 -11.53
C VAL A 12 24.70 -35.45 -10.20
N THR A 13 25.49 -35.64 -9.14
CA THR A 13 25.13 -35.12 -7.80
C THR A 13 25.46 -33.64 -7.77
N ALA A 14 24.45 -32.81 -7.92
CA ALA A 14 24.58 -31.36 -7.70
C ALA A 14 24.68 -31.08 -6.19
N LEU A 15 25.87 -30.73 -5.73
CA LEU A 15 26.09 -30.14 -4.40
C LEU A 15 25.45 -28.76 -4.41
N LEU A 16 24.25 -28.63 -3.82
CA LEU A 16 23.64 -27.36 -3.45
C LEU A 16 24.40 -26.80 -2.23
N GLY A 17 25.44 -26.03 -2.50
CA GLY A 17 26.08 -25.19 -1.52
C GLY A 17 25.05 -24.11 -1.09
N SER A 18 24.62 -24.16 0.17
CA SER A 18 23.82 -23.09 0.79
C SER A 18 24.70 -21.85 0.89
N ALA A 19 24.69 -21.00 -0.14
CA ALA A 19 25.20 -19.66 -0.05
C ALA A 19 24.23 -18.86 0.83
N SER A 20 24.59 -18.61 2.08
CA SER A 20 23.93 -17.61 2.89
C SER A 20 24.13 -16.26 2.20
N VAL A 21 23.12 -15.81 1.47
CA VAL A 21 23.08 -14.43 0.99
C VAL A 21 22.93 -13.57 2.24
N LEU A 22 24.05 -13.03 2.72
CA LEU A 22 24.03 -11.91 3.62
C LEU A 22 23.30 -10.79 2.87
N ALA A 23 22.09 -10.48 3.30
CA ALA A 23 21.39 -9.28 2.84
C ALA A 23 22.29 -8.11 3.21
N ALA A 24 23.05 -7.60 2.25
CA ALA A 24 23.74 -6.33 2.43
C ALA A 24 22.65 -5.29 2.67
N ASP A 25 22.78 -4.55 3.77
CA ASP A 25 21.93 -3.39 4.02
C ASP A 25 21.93 -2.53 2.76
N ALA A 26 20.75 -2.35 2.18
CA ALA A 26 20.61 -1.45 1.05
C ALA A 26 21.15 -0.08 1.48
N PRO A 27 21.97 0.59 0.67
CA PRO A 27 22.48 1.89 1.03
C PRO A 27 21.31 2.81 1.33
N LYS A 28 21.30 3.39 2.55
CA LYS A 28 20.30 4.40 2.91
C LYS A 28 20.41 5.52 1.90
N ALA A 29 19.35 5.79 1.17
CA ALA A 29 19.25 6.95 0.31
C ALA A 29 19.53 8.20 1.15
N THR A 30 20.58 8.96 0.79
CA THR A 30 21.06 10.13 1.56
C THR A 30 20.44 11.45 1.07
N GLY A 31 19.40 11.39 0.22
CA GLY A 31 18.70 12.56 -0.32
C GLY A 31 17.21 12.54 -0.01
N ALA A 32 16.55 13.67 -0.23
CA ALA A 32 15.09 13.75 -0.17
C ALA A 32 14.47 12.71 -1.12
N PRO A 33 13.37 12.06 -0.72
CA PRO A 33 12.67 11.13 -1.60
C PRO A 33 12.29 11.83 -2.91
N VAL A 34 12.61 11.18 -4.02
CA VAL A 34 12.24 11.67 -5.35
C VAL A 34 11.05 10.84 -5.81
N PRO A 35 9.82 11.35 -5.68
CA PRO A 35 8.65 10.64 -6.19
C PRO A 35 8.74 10.53 -7.71
N LEU A 36 8.09 9.50 -8.26
CA LEU A 36 8.00 9.34 -9.70
C LEU A 36 7.16 10.50 -10.26
N LEU A 37 7.82 11.38 -11.00
CA LEU A 37 7.21 12.56 -11.57
C LEU A 37 7.45 12.59 -13.09
N TRP A 38 6.38 12.71 -13.86
CA TRP A 38 6.44 12.90 -15.32
C TRP A 38 5.77 14.20 -15.69
N LYS A 39 6.33 14.88 -16.67
CA LYS A 39 5.71 16.02 -17.33
C LYS A 39 5.38 15.65 -18.77
N VAL A 40 4.13 15.77 -19.14
CA VAL A 40 3.67 15.71 -20.53
C VAL A 40 3.27 17.12 -20.94
N SER A 41 3.86 17.65 -21.99
CA SER A 41 3.59 19.02 -22.44
C SER A 41 3.49 19.10 -23.96
N ASP A 42 2.67 20.02 -24.41
CA ASP A 42 2.61 20.45 -25.79
C ASP A 42 3.03 21.94 -25.90
N LYS A 43 2.49 22.66 -26.88
CA LYS A 43 2.89 24.04 -27.18
C LYS A 43 2.50 25.03 -26.08
N ASP A 44 1.36 24.80 -25.41
CA ASP A 44 0.70 25.76 -24.52
C ASP A 44 0.09 25.12 -23.24
N ASN A 45 0.24 23.81 -23.10
CA ASN A 45 -0.27 23.08 -21.93
C ASN A 45 0.75 22.10 -21.36
N ALA A 46 0.61 21.81 -20.08
CA ALA A 46 1.38 20.77 -19.41
C ALA A 46 0.51 19.99 -18.40
N VAL A 47 0.77 18.68 -18.31
CA VAL A 47 0.20 17.79 -17.29
C VAL A 47 1.35 17.15 -16.54
N TYR A 48 1.30 17.20 -15.24
CA TYR A 48 2.21 16.50 -14.34
C TYR A 48 1.53 15.25 -13.80
N LEU A 49 2.22 14.13 -13.85
CA LEU A 49 1.79 12.86 -13.25
C LEU A 49 2.74 12.55 -12.12
N LEU A 50 2.24 12.60 -10.90
CA LEU A 50 3.00 12.30 -9.69
C LEU A 50 2.54 10.98 -9.12
N GLY A 51 3.47 10.02 -8.96
CA GLY A 51 3.18 8.78 -8.25
C GLY A 51 3.01 9.05 -6.76
N SER A 52 1.88 8.62 -6.19
CA SER A 52 1.57 8.86 -4.79
C SER A 52 2.07 7.75 -3.86
N PHE A 53 2.35 8.13 -2.62
CA PHE A 53 2.60 7.25 -1.48
C PHE A 53 1.67 7.67 -0.35
N HIS A 54 0.79 6.77 0.07
CA HIS A 54 -0.21 7.06 1.11
C HIS A 54 0.36 7.08 2.53
N LEU A 55 1.58 6.58 2.73
CA LEU A 55 2.26 6.59 4.03
C LEU A 55 3.72 7.00 3.84
N LEU A 56 4.17 7.98 4.61
CA LEU A 56 5.57 8.44 4.62
C LEU A 56 6.06 8.58 6.05
N ARG A 57 7.37 8.81 6.21
CA ARG A 57 8.01 9.11 7.50
C ARG A 57 8.24 10.62 7.62
N PRO A 58 8.38 11.16 8.84
CA PRO A 58 8.81 12.55 9.02
C PRO A 58 10.12 12.88 8.31
N GLY A 59 11.05 11.90 8.24
CA GLY A 59 12.35 12.06 7.57
C GLY A 59 12.30 11.99 6.04
N ASP A 60 11.15 11.70 5.45
CA ASP A 60 10.94 11.71 4.00
C ASP A 60 10.62 13.14 3.49
N TYR A 61 10.49 14.09 4.41
CA TYR A 61 10.30 15.51 4.11
C TYR A 61 11.56 16.34 4.41
N PRO A 62 11.84 17.43 3.68
CA PRO A 62 11.04 17.93 2.56
C PRO A 62 11.09 17.01 1.33
N LEU A 63 10.08 17.11 0.46
CA LEU A 63 10.05 16.43 -0.83
C LEU A 63 11.13 17.00 -1.77
N SER A 64 11.29 16.39 -2.95
CA SER A 64 12.17 16.95 -3.98
C SER A 64 11.62 18.29 -4.50
N SER A 65 12.51 19.22 -4.78
CA SER A 65 12.15 20.52 -5.38
C SER A 65 11.37 20.41 -6.68
N ASP A 66 11.51 19.32 -7.42
CA ASP A 66 10.77 19.08 -8.65
C ASP A 66 9.29 18.83 -8.41
N ALA A 67 8.94 18.12 -7.31
CA ALA A 67 7.55 17.90 -6.93
C ALA A 67 6.88 19.22 -6.51
N ASP A 68 7.59 20.03 -5.71
CA ASP A 68 7.09 21.34 -5.28
C ASP A 68 6.95 22.30 -6.48
N ALA A 69 7.90 22.28 -7.41
CA ALA A 69 7.84 23.11 -8.63
C ALA A 69 6.68 22.69 -9.54
N ALA A 70 6.44 21.39 -9.70
CA ALA A 70 5.31 20.89 -10.49
C ALA A 70 3.97 21.29 -9.86
N PHE A 71 3.87 21.19 -8.53
CA PHE A 71 2.67 21.63 -7.80
C PHE A 71 2.45 23.15 -7.95
N ALA A 72 3.52 23.95 -7.85
CA ALA A 72 3.43 25.41 -8.00
C ALA A 72 2.99 25.81 -9.42
N ASP A 73 3.53 25.16 -10.46
CA ASP A 73 3.21 25.42 -11.86
C ASP A 73 1.79 24.97 -12.25
N ALA A 74 1.24 23.95 -11.58
CA ALA A 74 -0.09 23.44 -11.89
C ALA A 74 -1.20 24.40 -11.48
N GLU A 75 -2.13 24.70 -12.39
CA GLU A 75 -3.31 25.54 -12.12
C GLU A 75 -4.39 24.81 -11.32
N ARG A 76 -4.40 23.48 -11.38
CA ARG A 76 -5.37 22.60 -10.72
C ARG A 76 -4.66 21.33 -10.29
N VAL A 77 -5.11 20.72 -9.20
CA VAL A 77 -4.64 19.41 -8.72
C VAL A 77 -5.77 18.40 -8.72
N LEU A 78 -5.52 17.24 -9.30
CA LEU A 78 -6.45 16.11 -9.27
C LEU A 78 -5.85 15.01 -8.40
N PHE A 79 -6.65 14.47 -7.49
CA PHE A 79 -6.32 13.35 -6.63
C PHE A 79 -7.09 12.10 -7.05
N GLU A 80 -6.76 10.94 -6.54
CA GLU A 80 -7.60 9.74 -6.74
C GLU A 80 -9.02 10.02 -6.26
N LEU A 81 -9.20 10.42 -5.01
CA LEU A 81 -10.43 10.98 -4.48
C LEU A 81 -10.30 12.49 -4.27
N SER A 82 -11.35 13.22 -4.53
CA SER A 82 -11.36 14.66 -4.21
C SER A 82 -11.13 14.90 -2.72
N PRO A 83 -10.53 16.04 -2.31
CA PRO A 83 -10.39 16.39 -0.89
C PRO A 83 -11.72 16.37 -0.13
N GLU A 84 -12.82 16.69 -0.79
CA GLU A 84 -14.16 16.64 -0.21
C GLU A 84 -14.57 15.20 0.12
N GLU A 85 -14.38 14.25 -0.82
CA GLU A 85 -14.71 12.84 -0.59
C GLU A 85 -13.74 12.20 0.43
N MET A 86 -12.44 12.48 0.30
CA MET A 86 -11.42 11.93 1.22
C MET A 86 -11.67 12.36 2.68
N ARG A 87 -12.16 13.56 2.91
CA ARG A 87 -12.46 14.10 4.25
C ARG A 87 -13.92 13.92 4.66
N SER A 88 -14.73 13.30 3.82
CA SER A 88 -16.12 13.03 4.12
C SER A 88 -16.27 12.06 5.29
N PRO A 89 -17.11 12.38 6.29
CA PRO A 89 -17.43 11.42 7.36
C PRO A 89 -18.17 10.18 6.85
N ALA A 90 -18.68 10.20 5.62
CA ALA A 90 -19.32 9.06 4.99
C ALA A 90 -18.30 8.02 4.48
N LEU A 91 -17.06 8.41 4.13
CA LEU A 91 -16.07 7.50 3.56
C LEU A 91 -15.75 6.32 4.49
N PRO A 92 -15.44 6.52 5.80
CA PRO A 92 -15.21 5.39 6.70
C PRO A 92 -16.43 4.46 6.81
N GLN A 93 -17.64 4.98 6.73
CA GLN A 93 -18.87 4.19 6.79
C GLN A 93 -19.05 3.33 5.52
N LEU A 94 -18.77 3.90 4.35
CA LEU A 94 -18.81 3.16 3.08
C LEU A 94 -17.79 2.03 3.08
N ILE A 95 -16.56 2.29 3.51
CA ILE A 95 -15.50 1.28 3.62
C ILE A 95 -15.93 0.19 4.62
N ALA A 96 -16.43 0.55 5.80
CA ALA A 96 -16.87 -0.41 6.81
C ALA A 96 -18.02 -1.28 6.30
N GLN A 97 -18.99 -0.72 5.58
CA GLN A 97 -20.10 -1.48 4.99
C GLN A 97 -19.60 -2.48 3.94
N ALA A 98 -18.68 -2.06 3.08
CA ALA A 98 -18.11 -2.94 2.05
C ALA A 98 -17.17 -4.00 2.63
N ALA A 99 -16.53 -3.69 3.76
CA ALA A 99 -15.59 -4.59 4.43
C ALA A 99 -16.28 -5.71 5.22
N ILE A 100 -17.53 -5.54 5.66
CA ILE A 100 -18.25 -6.56 6.43
C ILE A 100 -18.74 -7.67 5.50
N ARG A 101 -18.41 -8.92 5.84
CA ARG A 101 -18.89 -10.10 5.11
C ARG A 101 -20.41 -10.23 5.19
N THR A 102 -21.02 -10.57 4.07
CA THR A 102 -22.47 -10.77 3.97
C THR A 102 -22.84 -12.24 3.71
N ASP A 103 -21.84 -13.11 3.52
CA ASP A 103 -22.05 -14.53 3.21
C ASP A 103 -22.28 -15.42 4.46
N GLY A 104 -22.26 -14.83 5.67
CA GLY A 104 -22.42 -15.52 6.94
C GLY A 104 -21.21 -16.36 7.37
N LYS A 105 -20.08 -16.27 6.67
CA LYS A 105 -18.83 -16.94 7.00
C LYS A 105 -17.90 -16.06 7.81
N THR A 106 -16.90 -16.72 8.37
CA THR A 106 -15.74 -16.03 9.00
C THR A 106 -14.48 -16.30 8.18
N LEU A 107 -13.48 -15.44 8.35
CA LEU A 107 -12.16 -15.61 7.73
C LEU A 107 -11.55 -17.00 8.01
N GLN A 108 -11.78 -17.55 9.20
CA GLN A 108 -11.27 -18.88 9.59
C GLN A 108 -11.75 -19.99 8.64
N GLN A 109 -12.94 -19.86 8.08
CA GLN A 109 -13.51 -20.88 7.18
C GLN A 109 -12.91 -20.83 5.77
N ASP A 110 -12.27 -19.72 5.42
CA ASP A 110 -11.64 -19.54 4.10
C ASP A 110 -10.13 -19.84 4.12
N LEU A 111 -9.52 -19.96 5.30
CA LEU A 111 -8.09 -20.19 5.46
C LEU A 111 -7.80 -21.64 5.85
N ASP A 112 -6.67 -22.17 5.39
CA ASP A 112 -6.13 -23.40 5.94
C ASP A 112 -5.67 -23.22 7.40
N ALA A 113 -5.52 -24.33 8.14
CA ALA A 113 -5.21 -24.30 9.57
C ALA A 113 -3.86 -23.61 9.88
N GLU A 114 -2.87 -23.72 9.01
CA GLU A 114 -1.56 -23.08 9.20
C GLU A 114 -1.66 -21.57 9.02
N THR A 115 -2.31 -21.11 7.95
CA THR A 115 -2.54 -19.69 7.68
C THR A 115 -3.39 -19.05 8.77
N TRP A 116 -4.42 -19.75 9.24
CA TRP A 116 -5.24 -19.29 10.37
C TRP A 116 -4.40 -19.13 11.64
N ALA A 117 -3.57 -20.09 12.00
CA ALA A 117 -2.71 -20.01 13.17
C ALA A 117 -1.73 -18.84 13.10
N ARG A 118 -1.19 -18.55 11.90
CA ARG A 118 -0.32 -17.37 11.66
C ARG A 118 -1.08 -16.07 11.83
N PHE A 119 -2.29 -15.99 11.30
CA PHE A 119 -3.15 -14.82 11.46
C PHE A 119 -3.49 -14.55 12.92
N GLU A 120 -3.88 -15.58 13.69
CA GLU A 120 -4.14 -15.42 15.13
C GLU A 120 -2.91 -14.98 15.91
N ALA A 121 -1.73 -15.54 15.60
CA ALA A 121 -0.48 -15.15 16.24
C ALA A 121 -0.13 -13.69 15.91
N TRP A 122 -0.31 -13.27 14.66
CA TRP A 122 -0.14 -11.89 14.23
C TRP A 122 -1.11 -10.95 14.96
N GLY A 123 -2.38 -11.31 15.06
CA GLY A 123 -3.40 -10.53 15.76
C GLY A 123 -3.07 -10.32 17.24
N ARG A 124 -2.62 -11.37 17.92
CA ARG A 124 -2.17 -11.28 19.32
C ARG A 124 -0.98 -10.34 19.47
N THR A 125 0.01 -10.45 18.58
CA THR A 125 1.22 -9.61 18.62
C THR A 125 0.92 -8.14 18.36
N ASN A 126 -0.08 -7.85 17.51
CA ASN A 126 -0.41 -6.50 17.09
C ASN A 126 -1.68 -5.92 17.76
N GLN A 127 -2.16 -6.55 18.84
CA GLN A 127 -3.41 -6.16 19.50
C GLN A 127 -3.44 -4.69 19.92
N ALA A 128 -2.35 -4.15 20.47
CA ALA A 128 -2.28 -2.75 20.90
C ALA A 128 -2.42 -1.78 19.70
N THR A 129 -1.76 -2.07 18.59
CA THR A 129 -1.85 -1.26 17.37
C THR A 129 -3.26 -1.33 16.77
N LEU A 130 -3.84 -2.52 16.71
CA LEU A 130 -5.21 -2.69 16.23
C LEU A 130 -6.22 -1.90 17.10
N GLN A 131 -6.06 -1.92 18.42
CA GLN A 131 -6.90 -1.15 19.33
C GLN A 131 -6.79 0.36 19.09
N GLN A 132 -5.61 0.89 18.77
CA GLN A 132 -5.43 2.30 18.40
C GLN A 132 -6.18 2.64 17.10
N MET A 133 -6.37 1.66 16.21
CA MET A 133 -7.17 1.80 14.99
C MET A 133 -8.68 1.53 15.23
N GLY A 134 -9.11 1.28 16.46
CA GLY A 134 -10.49 0.93 16.79
C GLY A 134 -10.88 -0.52 16.41
N LEU A 135 -9.90 -1.39 16.16
CA LEU A 135 -10.09 -2.77 15.76
C LEU A 135 -9.67 -3.74 16.85
N SER A 136 -10.14 -4.99 16.76
CA SER A 136 -9.63 -6.11 17.55
C SER A 136 -9.40 -7.32 16.65
N PRO A 137 -8.53 -8.26 17.05
CA PRO A 137 -8.32 -9.48 16.28
C PRO A 137 -9.63 -10.25 16.02
N GLN A 138 -10.55 -10.24 16.98
CA GLN A 138 -11.85 -10.90 16.87
C GLN A 138 -12.75 -10.21 15.82
N MET A 139 -12.75 -8.88 15.79
CA MET A 139 -13.51 -8.13 14.76
C MET A 139 -13.02 -8.42 13.35
N LEU A 140 -11.71 -8.64 13.16
CA LEU A 140 -11.15 -8.91 11.85
C LEU A 140 -11.70 -10.21 11.23
N THR A 141 -12.22 -11.13 12.02
CA THR A 141 -12.72 -12.42 11.51
C THR A 141 -13.99 -12.31 10.67
N VAL A 142 -14.73 -11.22 10.82
CA VAL A 142 -16.01 -10.97 10.10
C VAL A 142 -15.87 -9.99 8.95
N PHE A 143 -14.63 -9.59 8.63
CA PHE A 143 -14.36 -8.73 7.49
C PHE A 143 -13.93 -9.52 6.25
N GLU A 144 -14.11 -8.91 5.11
CA GLU A 144 -13.64 -9.41 3.82
C GLU A 144 -12.11 -9.51 3.77
N PRO A 145 -11.55 -10.50 3.06
CA PRO A 145 -10.10 -10.71 3.00
C PRO A 145 -9.29 -9.49 2.53
N TRP A 146 -9.84 -8.70 1.62
CA TRP A 146 -9.16 -7.51 1.13
C TRP A 146 -8.94 -6.48 2.24
N PHE A 147 -9.96 -6.25 3.10
CA PHE A 147 -9.85 -5.29 4.21
C PHE A 147 -8.81 -5.74 5.23
N ILE A 148 -8.76 -7.06 5.48
CA ILE A 148 -7.76 -7.65 6.38
C ILE A 148 -6.35 -7.49 5.80
N ALA A 149 -6.17 -7.74 4.51
CA ALA A 149 -4.87 -7.57 3.84
C ALA A 149 -4.38 -6.11 3.91
N VAL A 150 -5.25 -5.14 3.64
CA VAL A 150 -4.96 -3.70 3.79
C VAL A 150 -4.63 -3.37 5.24
N THR A 151 -5.41 -3.87 6.21
CA THR A 151 -5.18 -3.64 7.64
C THR A 151 -3.81 -4.17 8.07
N ILE A 152 -3.45 -5.40 7.69
CA ILE A 152 -2.14 -5.99 7.97
C ILE A 152 -1.04 -5.11 7.38
N SER A 153 -1.18 -4.69 6.14
CA SER A 153 -0.20 -3.85 5.45
C SER A 153 0.02 -2.53 6.19
N ILE A 154 -1.05 -1.84 6.57
CA ILE A 154 -0.97 -0.58 7.32
C ILE A 154 -0.30 -0.78 8.67
N VAL A 155 -0.67 -1.82 9.42
CA VAL A 155 -0.05 -2.14 10.72
C VAL A 155 1.45 -2.38 10.57
N GLU A 156 1.86 -3.18 9.59
CA GLU A 156 3.29 -3.48 9.40
C GLU A 156 4.08 -2.26 8.91
N MET A 157 3.50 -1.43 8.05
CA MET A 157 4.11 -0.17 7.61
C MET A 157 4.24 0.82 8.76
N THR A 158 3.22 0.95 9.61
CA THR A 158 3.24 1.83 10.79
C THR A 158 4.33 1.41 11.79
N LYS A 159 4.53 0.11 12.00
CA LYS A 159 5.65 -0.41 12.82
C LYS A 159 7.03 -0.04 12.28
N GLN A 160 7.13 0.21 10.98
CA GLN A 160 8.35 0.71 10.34
C GLN A 160 8.47 2.24 10.38
N GLY A 161 7.57 2.93 11.09
CA GLY A 161 7.56 4.38 11.25
C GLY A 161 6.91 5.16 10.12
N LEU A 162 6.18 4.48 9.23
CA LEU A 162 5.36 5.15 8.22
C LEU A 162 4.04 5.62 8.85
N ASP A 163 3.60 6.83 8.50
CA ASP A 163 2.38 7.45 9.01
C ASP A 163 1.45 7.81 7.84
N PRO A 164 0.19 7.33 7.84
CA PRO A 164 -0.79 7.72 6.81
C PRO A 164 -1.05 9.22 6.74
N LYS A 165 -0.89 9.94 7.85
CA LYS A 165 -1.06 11.40 7.89
C LYS A 165 -0.01 12.14 7.07
N LEU A 166 1.11 11.50 6.83
CA LEU A 166 2.23 12.06 6.07
C LEU A 166 2.23 11.63 4.60
N GLY A 167 1.17 10.95 4.13
CA GLY A 167 1.05 10.56 2.73
C GLY A 167 1.04 11.77 1.78
N LEU A 168 1.55 11.57 0.55
CA LEU A 168 1.65 12.64 -0.46
C LEU A 168 0.29 13.27 -0.77
N ASP A 169 -0.77 12.45 -0.83
CA ASP A 169 -2.13 12.97 -1.06
C ASP A 169 -2.52 13.98 0.01
N ASN A 170 -2.35 13.65 1.29
CA ASN A 170 -2.65 14.56 2.39
C ASN A 170 -1.81 15.83 2.33
N HIS A 171 -0.50 15.69 2.03
CA HIS A 171 0.42 16.82 1.92
C HIS A 171 -0.03 17.81 0.86
N PHE A 172 -0.27 17.35 -0.37
CA PHE A 172 -0.68 18.23 -1.46
C PHE A 172 -2.14 18.70 -1.35
N MET A 173 -3.02 17.93 -0.71
CA MET A 173 -4.37 18.40 -0.38
C MET A 173 -4.32 19.58 0.59
N ASP A 174 -3.50 19.50 1.63
CA ASP A 174 -3.34 20.59 2.60
C ASP A 174 -2.75 21.83 1.95
N GLN A 175 -1.73 21.68 1.10
CA GLN A 175 -1.15 22.79 0.33
C GLN A 175 -2.17 23.42 -0.63
N ALA A 176 -2.89 22.60 -1.39
CA ALA A 176 -3.89 23.10 -2.34
C ALA A 176 -4.99 23.91 -1.64
N LEU A 177 -5.43 23.45 -0.46
CA LEU A 177 -6.40 24.20 0.34
C LEU A 177 -5.83 25.51 0.87
N ALA A 178 -4.58 25.50 1.37
CA ALA A 178 -3.92 26.70 1.87
C ALA A 178 -3.74 27.76 0.78
N ASP A 179 -3.40 27.33 -0.44
CA ASP A 179 -3.15 28.19 -1.59
C ASP A 179 -4.44 28.58 -2.35
N GLY A 180 -5.60 28.03 -1.96
CA GLY A 180 -6.86 28.20 -2.69
C GLY A 180 -6.82 27.61 -4.10
N LYS A 181 -5.93 26.63 -4.36
CA LYS A 181 -5.77 26.00 -5.65
C LYS A 181 -6.96 25.08 -5.96
N PRO A 182 -7.57 25.14 -7.16
CA PRO A 182 -8.67 24.27 -7.55
C PRO A 182 -8.29 22.80 -7.46
N THR A 183 -9.16 21.98 -6.89
CA THR A 183 -8.94 20.55 -6.75
C THR A 183 -10.06 19.74 -7.41
N GLY A 184 -9.86 18.43 -7.55
CA GLY A 184 -10.87 17.48 -8.00
C GLY A 184 -10.45 16.04 -7.72
N GLY A 185 -11.34 15.09 -8.02
CA GLY A 185 -11.08 13.65 -7.96
C GLY A 185 -11.08 13.05 -9.36
N LEU A 186 -10.29 12.01 -9.55
CA LEU A 186 -10.30 11.17 -10.76
C LEU A 186 -11.38 10.10 -10.65
N GLU A 187 -11.64 9.64 -9.45
CA GLU A 187 -12.60 8.57 -9.11
C GLU A 187 -13.53 9.05 -8.00
N ARG A 188 -14.59 8.30 -7.79
CA ARG A 188 -15.49 8.43 -6.65
C ARG A 188 -15.22 7.31 -5.65
N ALA A 189 -15.48 7.56 -4.36
CA ALA A 189 -15.27 6.59 -3.30
C ALA A 189 -15.99 5.25 -3.57
N GLN A 190 -17.22 5.29 -4.10
CA GLN A 190 -17.96 4.07 -4.44
C GLN A 190 -17.30 3.27 -5.58
N GLU A 191 -16.67 3.95 -6.54
CA GLU A 191 -15.97 3.32 -7.66
C GLU A 191 -14.71 2.59 -7.16
N GLN A 192 -13.93 3.25 -6.31
CA GLN A 192 -12.75 2.60 -5.67
C GLN A 192 -13.14 1.38 -4.84
N ILE A 193 -14.19 1.50 -4.01
CA ILE A 193 -14.64 0.39 -3.17
C ILE A 193 -15.19 -0.77 -4.01
N ALA A 194 -15.82 -0.50 -5.15
CA ALA A 194 -16.41 -1.53 -5.99
C ALA A 194 -15.40 -2.45 -6.69
N VAL A 195 -14.12 -2.08 -6.73
CA VAL A 195 -13.04 -2.89 -7.34
C VAL A 195 -12.21 -3.66 -6.31
N LEU A 196 -12.51 -3.53 -5.02
CA LEU A 196 -11.89 -4.25 -3.91
C LEU A 196 -12.62 -5.55 -3.62
#